data_6230aa6d599911b055f148a03f9e7d41
#
_entry.id   6230aa6d599911b055f148a03f9e7d41
#
_cell.length_a   1.000
_cell.length_b   1.000
_cell.length_c   1.000
_cell.angle_alpha   90.00
_cell.angle_beta   90.00
_cell.angle_gamma   90.00
#
_symmetry.space_group_name_H-M   'P 1'
#
loop_
_entity.id
_entity.type
_entity.pdbx_description
1 polymer ?
#
loop_
_entity_poly.entity_id
_entity_poly.type
_entity_poly.pdbx_seq_one_letter_code
_entity_poly.pdbx_strand_id
1 'polypeptide(L)'
;CGSCSSGCPASGIGDMDPRKFLRMALLGMEAEIAASPWVWFCSMCMRCVHACPMKINIPQLVFYGRQQVPREKRPKGILQSCDMALKHDTCSAMGASEEDFRFVVEDVLAEVRETQPEFRDMEAPIDKREAILFVNQNSREPVTEPDEMVPLWKILYLAGADWTYGTKGWAAENYCLFIADEPNWEHIVRTKAKAVDDLGCKVWLNTE
;
A
#
# COMPACT_ATOMS: atom_id res chain seq x y z
N CYS A 1 21.64 -10.52 -19.13
CA CYS A 1 20.98 -11.81 -19.38
C CYS A 1 19.53 -11.66 -19.84
N GLY A 2 18.74 -10.75 -19.30
CA GLY A 2 17.35 -10.52 -19.70
C GLY A 2 16.30 -11.09 -18.74
N SER A 3 16.71 -11.78 -17.67
CA SER A 3 15.76 -12.35 -16.68
C SER A 3 14.81 -11.31 -16.07
N CYS A 4 15.26 -10.05 -15.91
CA CYS A 4 14.42 -8.98 -15.42
C CYS A 4 13.29 -8.61 -16.41
N SER A 5 13.54 -8.69 -17.72
CA SER A 5 12.53 -8.39 -18.75
C SER A 5 11.53 -9.53 -18.89
N SER A 6 11.97 -10.79 -18.84
CA SER A 6 11.06 -11.95 -18.92
C SER A 6 10.15 -12.09 -17.68
N GLY A 7 10.61 -11.63 -16.52
CA GLY A 7 9.81 -11.70 -15.28
C GLY A 7 8.91 -10.47 -15.04
N CYS A 8 9.05 -9.39 -15.81
CA CYS A 8 8.33 -8.15 -15.56
C CYS A 8 6.92 -8.17 -16.19
N PRO A 9 5.83 -7.94 -15.39
CA PRO A 9 4.48 -7.90 -15.94
C PRO A 9 4.21 -6.70 -16.85
N ALA A 10 5.03 -5.64 -16.75
CA ALA A 10 4.93 -4.44 -17.59
C ALA A 10 5.83 -4.51 -18.85
N SER A 11 6.61 -5.59 -19.02
CA SER A 11 7.49 -5.75 -20.17
C SER A 11 6.68 -5.80 -21.47
N GLY A 12 7.06 -4.97 -22.45
CA GLY A 12 6.35 -4.83 -23.72
C GLY A 12 5.20 -3.80 -23.73
N ILE A 13 4.75 -3.32 -22.57
CA ILE A 13 3.74 -2.26 -22.52
C ILE A 13 4.44 -0.93 -22.88
N GLY A 14 4.00 -0.29 -23.98
CA GLY A 14 4.61 0.94 -24.47
C GLY A 14 6.14 0.81 -24.67
N ASP A 15 6.57 -0.35 -25.18
CA ASP A 15 7.98 -0.69 -25.40
C ASP A 15 8.86 -0.70 -24.12
N MET A 16 8.25 -0.77 -22.94
CA MET A 16 8.97 -0.89 -21.70
C MET A 16 9.79 -2.18 -21.67
N ASP A 17 11.06 -2.07 -21.31
CA ASP A 17 11.99 -3.19 -21.09
C ASP A 17 12.91 -2.87 -19.90
N PRO A 18 12.78 -3.60 -18.76
CA PRO A 18 13.63 -3.40 -17.60
C PRO A 18 15.12 -3.53 -17.87
N ARG A 19 15.53 -4.40 -18.81
CA ARG A 19 16.93 -4.52 -19.21
C ARG A 19 17.41 -3.28 -19.98
N LYS A 20 16.57 -2.74 -20.87
CA LYS A 20 16.87 -1.50 -21.59
C LYS A 20 16.96 -0.33 -20.63
N PHE A 21 16.01 -0.24 -19.68
CA PHE A 21 16.01 0.77 -18.61
C PHE A 21 17.33 0.73 -17.81
N LEU A 22 17.75 -0.47 -17.35
CA LEU A 22 19.02 -0.64 -16.66
C LEU A 22 20.20 -0.20 -17.52
N ARG A 23 20.17 -0.51 -18.84
CA ARG A 23 21.24 -0.09 -19.76
C ARG A 23 21.30 1.44 -19.89
N MET A 24 20.17 2.11 -19.96
CA MET A 24 20.10 3.57 -19.98
C MET A 24 20.70 4.17 -18.71
N ALA A 25 20.37 3.62 -17.54
CA ALA A 25 20.95 4.05 -16.26
C ALA A 25 22.49 3.89 -16.24
N LEU A 26 23.00 2.76 -16.72
CA LEU A 26 24.46 2.52 -16.80
C LEU A 26 25.19 3.46 -17.77
N LEU A 27 24.49 4.01 -18.76
CA LEU A 27 25.03 4.97 -19.73
C LEU A 27 24.87 6.43 -19.29
N GLY A 28 24.31 6.69 -18.08
CA GLY A 28 24.07 8.04 -17.57
C GLY A 28 22.98 8.82 -18.32
N MET A 29 22.00 8.11 -18.91
CA MET A 29 20.87 8.70 -19.66
C MET A 29 19.74 9.11 -18.72
N GLU A 30 20.03 9.93 -17.70
CA GLU A 30 19.09 10.29 -16.64
C GLU A 30 17.92 11.13 -17.17
N ALA A 31 18.19 12.06 -18.08
CA ALA A 31 17.19 12.93 -18.67
C ALA A 31 16.17 12.13 -19.51
N GLU A 32 16.65 11.17 -20.30
CA GLU A 32 15.83 10.29 -21.12
C GLU A 32 15.00 9.34 -20.25
N ILE A 33 15.57 8.84 -19.14
CA ILE A 33 14.85 8.03 -18.14
C ILE A 33 13.71 8.84 -17.53
N ALA A 34 13.98 10.07 -17.06
CA ALA A 34 12.97 10.94 -16.45
C ALA A 34 11.86 11.35 -17.43
N ALA A 35 12.20 11.51 -18.71
CA ALA A 35 11.24 11.82 -19.77
C ALA A 35 10.44 10.60 -20.24
N SER A 36 10.90 9.38 -19.92
CA SER A 36 10.24 8.15 -20.36
C SER A 36 8.99 7.86 -19.54
N PRO A 37 7.86 7.43 -20.16
CA PRO A 37 6.70 6.96 -19.43
C PRO A 37 6.96 5.65 -18.66
N TRP A 38 8.04 4.95 -18.92
CA TRP A 38 8.39 3.67 -18.31
C TRP A 38 8.55 3.73 -16.80
N VAL A 39 9.03 4.86 -16.25
CA VAL A 39 9.14 5.06 -14.81
C VAL A 39 7.78 4.92 -14.12
N TRP A 40 6.66 5.20 -14.82
CA TRP A 40 5.31 5.11 -14.30
C TRP A 40 4.63 3.76 -14.55
N PHE A 41 5.15 2.94 -15.46
CA PHE A 41 4.64 1.58 -15.71
C PHE A 41 5.14 0.57 -14.67
N CYS A 42 6.23 0.86 -13.98
CA CYS A 42 6.76 -0.01 -12.95
C CYS A 42 5.84 0.00 -11.72
N SER A 43 5.28 -1.15 -11.37
CA SER A 43 4.47 -1.35 -10.14
C SER A 43 5.31 -1.59 -8.89
N MET A 44 6.65 -1.51 -8.99
CA MET A 44 7.60 -1.76 -7.89
C MET A 44 7.48 -3.15 -7.22
N CYS A 45 6.94 -4.14 -7.92
CA CYS A 45 6.64 -5.48 -7.42
C CYS A 45 7.87 -6.35 -7.08
N MET A 46 9.08 -5.88 -7.24
CA MET A 46 10.37 -6.53 -6.93
C MET A 46 10.70 -7.79 -7.73
N ARG A 47 9.84 -8.26 -8.65
CA ARG A 47 10.08 -9.48 -9.43
C ARG A 47 11.41 -9.48 -10.19
N CYS A 48 11.78 -8.33 -10.76
CA CYS A 48 13.06 -8.17 -11.46
C CYS A 48 14.27 -8.33 -10.54
N VAL A 49 14.16 -7.95 -9.25
CA VAL A 49 15.21 -8.16 -8.25
C VAL A 49 15.34 -9.64 -7.91
N HIS A 50 14.22 -10.33 -7.71
CA HIS A 50 14.22 -11.78 -7.43
C HIS A 50 14.76 -12.59 -8.61
N ALA A 51 14.39 -12.23 -9.84
CA ALA A 51 14.85 -12.90 -11.05
C ALA A 51 16.32 -12.59 -11.40
N CYS A 52 16.88 -11.51 -10.85
CA CYS A 52 18.23 -11.08 -11.20
C CYS A 52 19.30 -11.87 -10.43
N PRO A 53 20.22 -12.60 -11.11
CA PRO A 53 21.31 -13.30 -10.43
C PRO A 53 22.28 -12.33 -9.73
N MET A 54 22.37 -11.07 -10.21
CA MET A 54 23.20 -10.02 -9.63
C MET A 54 22.47 -9.18 -8.58
N LYS A 55 21.18 -9.48 -8.28
CA LYS A 55 20.35 -8.76 -7.32
C LYS A 55 20.28 -7.25 -7.51
N ILE A 56 20.28 -6.80 -8.76
CA ILE A 56 20.17 -5.37 -9.11
C ILE A 56 18.75 -4.89 -8.75
N ASN A 57 18.66 -3.82 -7.97
CA ASN A 57 17.41 -3.22 -7.54
C ASN A 57 16.90 -2.21 -8.59
N ILE A 58 16.24 -2.70 -9.65
CA ILE A 58 15.64 -1.85 -10.69
C ILE A 58 14.51 -0.96 -10.13
N PRO A 59 13.61 -1.41 -9.24
CA PRO A 59 12.61 -0.53 -8.61
C PRO A 59 13.21 0.70 -7.92
N GLN A 60 14.36 0.58 -7.28
CA GLN A 60 15.05 1.72 -6.69
C GLN A 60 15.56 2.71 -7.74
N LEU A 61 16.08 2.22 -8.86
CA LEU A 61 16.46 3.10 -9.98
C LEU A 61 15.23 3.81 -10.57
N VAL A 62 14.10 3.12 -10.66
CA VAL A 62 12.83 3.73 -11.09
C VAL A 62 12.39 4.80 -10.10
N PHE A 63 12.49 4.55 -8.80
CA PHE A 63 12.18 5.53 -7.76
C PHE A 63 13.01 6.81 -7.94
N TYR A 64 14.32 6.69 -8.11
CA TYR A 64 15.19 7.84 -8.41
C TYR A 64 14.83 8.54 -9.72
N GLY A 65 14.49 7.79 -10.77
CA GLY A 65 13.99 8.36 -12.02
C GLY A 65 12.71 9.17 -11.84
N ARG A 66 11.77 8.69 -11.02
CA ARG A 66 10.55 9.44 -10.65
C ARG A 66 10.83 10.71 -9.87
N GLN A 67 11.84 10.70 -8.99
CA GLN A 67 12.26 11.89 -8.23
C GLN A 67 12.76 13.01 -9.15
N GLN A 68 13.38 12.69 -10.31
CA GLN A 68 13.82 13.69 -11.29
C GLN A 68 12.64 14.35 -12.03
N VAL A 69 11.43 13.77 -11.99
CA VAL A 69 10.25 14.36 -12.64
C VAL A 69 9.65 15.42 -11.70
N PRO A 70 9.50 16.68 -12.15
CA PRO A 70 8.84 17.73 -11.35
C PRO A 70 7.46 17.27 -10.88
N ARG A 71 7.09 17.61 -9.62
CA ARG A 71 5.86 17.12 -8.98
C ARG A 71 4.61 17.37 -9.84
N GLU A 72 4.50 18.54 -10.44
CA GLU A 72 3.38 18.95 -11.30
C GLU A 72 3.25 18.15 -12.60
N LYS A 73 4.32 17.45 -13.00
CA LYS A 73 4.35 16.57 -14.19
C LYS A 73 4.13 15.09 -13.86
N ARG A 74 4.07 14.74 -12.57
CA ARG A 74 3.79 13.37 -12.12
C ARG A 74 2.32 13.01 -12.36
N PRO A 75 1.95 11.70 -12.41
CA PRO A 75 0.57 11.27 -12.64
C PRO A 75 -0.41 11.84 -11.60
N LYS A 76 -1.39 12.63 -12.08
CA LYS A 76 -2.32 13.39 -11.23
C LYS A 76 -3.13 12.50 -10.28
N GLY A 77 -3.59 11.32 -10.75
CA GLY A 77 -4.36 10.40 -9.89
C GLY A 77 -3.55 9.91 -8.69
N ILE A 78 -2.28 9.56 -8.89
CA ILE A 78 -1.41 9.11 -7.80
C ILE A 78 -1.07 10.26 -6.85
N LEU A 79 -0.84 11.48 -7.40
CA LEU A 79 -0.66 12.68 -6.59
C LEU A 79 -1.87 12.95 -5.68
N GLN A 80 -3.09 12.88 -6.24
CA GLN A 80 -4.31 13.05 -5.46
C GLN A 80 -4.43 12.02 -4.33
N SER A 81 -4.15 10.74 -4.61
CA SER A 81 -4.17 9.70 -3.58
C SER A 81 -3.12 9.92 -2.50
N CYS A 82 -1.92 10.40 -2.86
CA CYS A 82 -0.90 10.80 -1.89
C CYS A 82 -1.39 11.98 -1.02
N ASP A 83 -1.93 13.03 -1.66
CA ASP A 83 -2.44 14.23 -0.95
C ASP A 83 -3.64 13.88 -0.05
N MET A 84 -4.50 12.93 -0.47
CA MET A 84 -5.60 12.43 0.35
C MET A 84 -5.10 11.67 1.57
N ALA A 85 -4.10 10.80 1.42
CA ALA A 85 -3.51 10.02 2.51
C ALA A 85 -2.84 10.89 3.60
N LEU A 86 -2.52 12.14 3.27
CA LEU A 86 -1.92 13.10 4.21
C LEU A 86 -2.95 13.95 4.98
N LYS A 87 -4.25 13.84 4.67
CA LYS A 87 -5.29 14.67 5.30
C LYS A 87 -5.61 14.24 6.73
N HIS A 88 -5.52 12.95 7.00
CA HIS A 88 -5.88 12.34 8.28
C HIS A 88 -4.81 11.36 8.73
N ASP A 89 -4.69 11.15 10.02
CA ASP A 89 -3.78 10.13 10.60
C ASP A 89 -4.17 8.68 10.23
N THR A 90 -5.31 8.48 9.59
CA THR A 90 -5.72 7.20 8.99
C THR A 90 -4.78 6.73 7.89
N CYS A 91 -4.11 7.68 7.23
CA CYS A 91 -3.28 7.49 6.03
C CYS A 91 -4.07 6.91 4.84
N SER A 92 -5.40 7.11 4.78
CA SER A 92 -6.26 6.60 3.72
C SER A 92 -6.07 7.37 2.41
N ALA A 93 -5.68 6.65 1.36
CA ALA A 93 -5.58 7.18 0.00
C ALA A 93 -6.93 7.60 -0.60
N MET A 94 -8.04 7.22 0.03
CA MET A 94 -9.41 7.64 -0.29
C MET A 94 -9.89 8.78 0.62
N GLY A 95 -9.08 9.20 1.59
CA GLY A 95 -9.36 10.32 2.48
C GLY A 95 -10.42 10.05 3.55
N ALA A 96 -10.69 8.79 3.87
CA ALA A 96 -11.59 8.43 4.95
C ALA A 96 -11.04 8.90 6.30
N SER A 97 -11.89 9.50 7.13
CA SER A 97 -11.56 9.93 8.48
C SER A 97 -11.56 8.74 9.47
N GLU A 98 -11.13 8.98 10.70
CA GLU A 98 -11.20 7.99 11.78
C GLU A 98 -12.66 7.61 12.08
N GLU A 99 -13.58 8.59 12.03
CA GLU A 99 -15.02 8.39 12.27
C GLU A 99 -15.68 7.59 11.16
N ASP A 100 -15.37 7.91 9.89
CA ASP A 100 -15.88 7.17 8.72
C ASP A 100 -15.49 5.69 8.80
N PHE A 101 -14.21 5.41 9.08
CA PHE A 101 -13.72 4.05 9.18
C PHE A 101 -14.41 3.26 10.30
N ARG A 102 -14.52 3.85 11.49
CA ARG A 102 -15.20 3.24 12.64
C ARG A 102 -16.66 2.93 12.30
N PHE A 103 -17.35 3.90 11.75
CA PHE A 103 -18.76 3.74 11.36
C PHE A 103 -18.96 2.56 10.39
N VAL A 104 -18.15 2.48 9.35
CA VAL A 104 -18.28 1.41 8.34
C VAL A 104 -17.95 0.04 8.93
N VAL A 105 -16.91 -0.08 9.75
CA VAL A 105 -16.58 -1.35 10.42
C VAL A 105 -17.72 -1.81 11.33
N GLU A 106 -18.30 -0.90 12.11
CA GLU A 106 -19.41 -1.23 13.04
C GLU A 106 -20.69 -1.62 12.27
N ASP A 107 -21.02 -0.91 11.19
CA ASP A 107 -22.21 -1.17 10.36
C ASP A 107 -22.12 -2.53 9.65
N VAL A 108 -21.02 -2.79 8.95
CA VAL A 108 -20.81 -4.09 8.26
C VAL A 108 -20.77 -5.25 9.25
N LEU A 109 -20.13 -5.06 10.41
CA LEU A 109 -20.07 -6.10 11.44
C LEU A 109 -21.48 -6.42 12.00
N ALA A 110 -22.33 -5.40 12.19
CA ALA A 110 -23.70 -5.57 12.65
C ALA A 110 -24.51 -6.37 11.62
N GLU A 111 -24.38 -6.06 10.33
CA GLU A 111 -25.05 -6.80 9.26
C GLU A 111 -24.60 -8.29 9.21
N VAL A 112 -23.29 -8.55 9.31
CA VAL A 112 -22.78 -9.94 9.35
C VAL A 112 -23.34 -10.71 10.53
N ARG A 113 -23.37 -10.12 11.71
CA ARG A 113 -23.92 -10.76 12.93
C ARG A 113 -25.41 -11.07 12.84
N GLU A 114 -26.18 -10.22 12.16
CA GLU A 114 -27.63 -10.41 11.95
C GLU A 114 -27.90 -11.47 10.90
N THR A 115 -27.17 -11.46 9.78
CA THR A 115 -27.47 -12.31 8.62
C THR A 115 -26.78 -13.66 8.65
N GLN A 116 -25.71 -13.84 9.45
CA GLN A 116 -24.88 -15.05 9.49
C GLN A 116 -24.73 -15.57 10.94
N PRO A 117 -25.64 -16.46 11.40
CA PRO A 117 -25.69 -16.92 12.79
C PRO A 117 -24.38 -17.55 13.31
N GLU A 118 -23.58 -18.16 12.44
CA GLU A 118 -22.28 -18.77 12.76
C GLU A 118 -21.21 -17.73 13.12
N PHE A 119 -21.41 -16.46 12.74
CA PHE A 119 -20.52 -15.35 13.05
C PHE A 119 -21.12 -14.33 14.01
N ARG A 120 -22.20 -14.69 14.71
CA ARG A 120 -22.89 -13.79 15.64
C ARG A 120 -21.98 -13.21 16.72
N ASP A 121 -20.99 -13.97 17.17
CA ASP A 121 -20.05 -13.56 18.20
C ASP A 121 -18.71 -13.05 17.63
N MET A 122 -18.62 -12.86 16.30
CA MET A 122 -17.44 -12.32 15.64
C MET A 122 -17.24 -10.85 16.04
N GLU A 123 -15.99 -10.47 16.24
CA GLU A 123 -15.58 -9.10 16.53
C GLU A 123 -14.62 -8.57 15.46
N ALA A 124 -14.72 -7.26 15.18
CA ALA A 124 -13.74 -6.49 14.42
C ALA A 124 -13.22 -5.36 15.32
N PRO A 125 -12.31 -5.66 16.23
CA PRO A 125 -11.89 -4.71 17.26
C PRO A 125 -11.10 -3.53 16.68
N ILE A 126 -11.39 -2.34 17.20
CA ILE A 126 -10.70 -1.09 16.86
C ILE A 126 -10.06 -0.52 18.13
N ASP A 127 -8.80 -0.12 18.04
CA ASP A 127 -8.01 0.48 19.13
C ASP A 127 -7.87 -0.43 20.37
N LYS A 128 -7.96 -1.76 20.20
CA LYS A 128 -7.68 -2.71 21.28
C LYS A 128 -6.19 -2.69 21.60
N ARG A 129 -5.87 -2.35 22.84
CA ARG A 129 -4.48 -2.32 23.31
C ARG A 129 -3.91 -3.72 23.52
N GLU A 130 -2.59 -3.83 23.32
CA GLU A 130 -1.80 -5.04 23.56
C GLU A 130 -2.23 -6.26 22.75
N ALA A 131 -3.02 -6.06 21.68
CA ALA A 131 -3.31 -7.10 20.71
C ALA A 131 -2.02 -7.61 20.05
N ILE A 132 -2.01 -8.90 19.68
CA ILE A 132 -0.84 -9.47 18.98
C ILE A 132 -0.68 -8.83 17.61
N LEU A 133 -1.78 -8.75 16.85
CA LEU A 133 -1.77 -8.24 15.47
C LEU A 133 -2.39 -6.85 15.38
N PHE A 134 -1.67 -5.91 14.78
CA PHE A 134 -2.24 -4.70 14.21
C PHE A 134 -2.47 -4.96 12.72
N VAL A 135 -3.72 -4.81 12.26
CA VAL A 135 -4.12 -5.12 10.89
C VAL A 135 -4.33 -3.84 10.10
N ASN A 136 -3.72 -3.76 8.93
CA ASN A 136 -4.06 -2.73 7.95
C ASN A 136 -5.10 -3.25 6.96
N GLN A 137 -5.88 -2.32 6.42
CA GLN A 137 -6.93 -2.58 5.44
C GLN A 137 -6.73 -1.70 4.20
N ASN A 138 -7.01 -2.23 3.02
CA ASN A 138 -7.01 -1.41 1.81
C ASN A 138 -8.04 -0.28 1.93
N SER A 139 -7.67 0.96 1.59
CA SER A 139 -8.56 2.13 1.73
C SER A 139 -9.82 2.06 0.87
N ARG A 140 -9.77 1.31 -0.24
CA ARG A 140 -10.90 1.15 -1.13
C ARG A 140 -12.03 0.35 -0.47
N GLU A 141 -11.67 -0.67 0.28
CA GLU A 141 -12.65 -1.58 0.88
C GLU A 141 -13.64 -0.83 1.79
N PRO A 142 -13.24 -0.12 2.85
CA PRO A 142 -14.21 0.57 3.69
C PRO A 142 -14.94 1.74 3.02
N VAL A 143 -14.44 2.24 1.87
CA VAL A 143 -15.03 3.40 1.20
C VAL A 143 -15.98 3.01 0.07
N THR A 144 -15.67 1.96 -0.69
CA THR A 144 -16.44 1.59 -1.90
C THR A 144 -16.92 0.14 -1.93
N GLU A 145 -16.28 -0.75 -1.18
CA GLU A 145 -16.54 -2.19 -1.23
C GLU A 145 -16.45 -2.80 0.20
N PRO A 146 -17.26 -2.31 1.16
CA PRO A 146 -17.09 -2.66 2.58
C PRO A 146 -17.24 -4.15 2.89
N ASP A 147 -18.00 -4.89 2.10
CA ASP A 147 -18.17 -6.34 2.23
C ASP A 147 -16.87 -7.12 2.03
N GLU A 148 -15.90 -6.55 1.28
CA GLU A 148 -14.60 -7.19 1.03
C GLU A 148 -13.71 -7.27 2.29
N MET A 149 -14.05 -6.55 3.37
CA MET A 149 -13.37 -6.68 4.67
C MET A 149 -13.79 -7.97 5.40
N VAL A 150 -14.99 -8.46 5.17
CA VAL A 150 -15.61 -9.58 5.91
C VAL A 150 -14.83 -10.89 5.79
N PRO A 151 -14.31 -11.31 4.63
CA PRO A 151 -13.50 -12.52 4.51
C PRO A 151 -12.29 -12.55 5.46
N LEU A 152 -11.58 -11.43 5.60
CA LEU A 152 -10.46 -11.31 6.52
C LEU A 152 -10.91 -11.46 7.97
N TRP A 153 -12.00 -10.80 8.37
CA TRP A 153 -12.56 -10.92 9.73
C TRP A 153 -12.94 -12.35 10.07
N LYS A 154 -13.58 -13.06 9.14
CA LYS A 154 -13.93 -14.48 9.31
C LYS A 154 -12.71 -15.37 9.50
N ILE A 155 -11.66 -15.14 8.73
CA ILE A 155 -10.38 -15.88 8.86
C ILE A 155 -9.78 -15.63 10.24
N LEU A 156 -9.71 -14.37 10.68
CA LEU A 156 -9.14 -14.01 11.99
C LEU A 156 -9.98 -14.56 13.14
N TYR A 157 -11.32 -14.53 13.03
CA TYR A 157 -12.23 -15.10 14.00
C TYR A 157 -12.08 -16.61 14.13
N LEU A 158 -12.11 -17.34 13.00
CA LEU A 158 -11.95 -18.80 12.99
C LEU A 158 -10.57 -19.25 13.47
N ALA A 159 -9.54 -18.45 13.25
CA ALA A 159 -8.19 -18.69 13.74
C ALA A 159 -8.04 -18.37 15.24
N GLY A 160 -9.04 -17.76 15.89
CA GLY A 160 -8.92 -17.27 17.26
C GLY A 160 -7.82 -16.22 17.42
N ALA A 161 -7.60 -15.40 16.39
CA ALA A 161 -6.53 -14.43 16.37
C ALA A 161 -6.80 -13.27 17.36
N ASP A 162 -5.76 -12.87 18.07
CA ASP A 162 -5.77 -11.65 18.88
C ASP A 162 -5.27 -10.48 18.05
N TRP A 163 -6.20 -9.65 17.58
CA TRP A 163 -5.94 -8.61 16.61
C TRP A 163 -6.75 -7.33 16.86
N THR A 164 -6.35 -6.27 16.18
CA THR A 164 -7.08 -4.99 16.16
C THR A 164 -6.80 -4.21 14.87
N TYR A 165 -7.76 -3.38 14.47
CA TYR A 165 -7.48 -2.19 13.68
C TYR A 165 -7.03 -1.05 14.61
N GLY A 166 -6.32 -0.05 14.06
CA GLY A 166 -6.23 1.27 14.68
C GLY A 166 -7.21 2.22 14.00
N THR A 167 -7.74 3.23 14.70
CA THR A 167 -8.36 4.37 14.03
C THR A 167 -7.33 5.18 13.26
N LYS A 168 -6.07 5.19 13.75
CA LYS A 168 -4.92 5.79 13.07
C LYS A 168 -4.10 4.73 12.36
N GLY A 169 -3.56 5.08 11.19
CA GLY A 169 -2.65 4.23 10.45
C GLY A 169 -3.26 2.94 9.89
N TRP A 170 -4.58 2.81 9.83
CA TRP A 170 -5.24 1.59 9.37
C TRP A 170 -5.09 1.31 7.89
N ALA A 171 -4.90 2.34 7.06
CA ALA A 171 -4.83 2.15 5.61
C ALA A 171 -3.54 1.46 5.19
N ALA A 172 -3.63 0.45 4.32
CA ALA A 172 -2.49 -0.37 3.92
C ALA A 172 -1.55 0.37 2.94
N GLU A 173 -2.10 1.11 2.00
CA GLU A 173 -1.38 1.71 0.87
C GLU A 173 -0.44 2.85 1.27
N ASN A 174 0.53 3.08 0.42
CA ASN A 174 1.37 4.27 0.49
C ASN A 174 1.70 4.80 -0.91
N TYR A 175 0.78 5.57 -1.48
CA TYR A 175 0.94 6.15 -2.82
C TYR A 175 2.08 7.18 -2.90
N CYS A 176 2.52 7.75 -1.77
CA CYS A 176 3.68 8.64 -1.75
C CYS A 176 4.97 7.89 -2.13
N LEU A 177 5.06 6.58 -1.85
CA LEU A 177 6.14 5.73 -2.37
C LEU A 177 6.08 5.67 -3.91
N PHE A 178 4.89 5.42 -4.49
CA PHE A 178 4.73 5.35 -5.94
C PHE A 178 5.02 6.66 -6.66
N ILE A 179 4.68 7.79 -6.04
CA ILE A 179 4.95 9.10 -6.63
C ILE A 179 6.40 9.56 -6.39
N ALA A 180 7.19 8.78 -5.64
CA ALA A 180 8.56 9.10 -5.22
C ALA A 180 8.66 10.41 -4.41
N ASP A 181 7.66 10.68 -3.58
CA ASP A 181 7.64 11.75 -2.60
C ASP A 181 8.17 11.20 -1.26
N GLU A 182 9.50 11.14 -1.15
CA GLU A 182 10.17 10.47 -0.03
C GLU A 182 9.82 11.06 1.35
N PRO A 183 9.76 12.40 1.55
CA PRO A 183 9.39 12.95 2.84
C PRO A 183 7.97 12.56 3.29
N ASN A 184 7.01 12.57 2.36
CA ASN A 184 5.62 12.21 2.65
C ASN A 184 5.46 10.69 2.78
N TRP A 185 6.19 9.90 2.00
CA TRP A 185 6.27 8.46 2.19
C TRP A 185 6.78 8.09 3.59
N GLU A 186 7.89 8.71 4.03
CA GLU A 186 8.46 8.50 5.36
C GLU A 186 7.47 8.92 6.46
N HIS A 187 6.80 10.06 6.31
CA HIS A 187 5.77 10.54 7.24
C HIS A 187 4.65 9.51 7.43
N ILE A 188 4.10 8.97 6.33
CA ILE A 188 3.03 7.95 6.38
C ILE A 188 3.52 6.68 7.08
N VAL A 189 4.73 6.17 6.75
CA VAL A 189 5.28 4.99 7.41
C VAL A 189 5.46 5.20 8.91
N ARG A 190 5.98 6.36 9.31
CA ARG A 190 6.15 6.72 10.74
C ARG A 190 4.82 6.84 11.47
N THR A 191 3.80 7.42 10.85
CA THR A 191 2.44 7.53 11.41
C THR A 191 1.86 6.15 11.68
N LYS A 192 1.96 5.23 10.70
CA LYS A 192 1.50 3.85 10.85
C LYS A 192 2.28 3.09 11.92
N ALA A 193 3.61 3.15 11.89
CA ALA A 193 4.45 2.49 12.89
C ALA A 193 4.15 3.01 14.30
N LYS A 194 3.95 4.33 14.44
CA LYS A 194 3.56 4.93 15.71
C LYS A 194 2.19 4.41 16.20
N ALA A 195 1.22 4.22 15.33
CA ALA A 195 -0.08 3.66 15.71
C ALA A 195 0.05 2.23 16.25
N VAL A 196 0.92 1.40 15.65
CA VAL A 196 1.24 0.05 16.15
C VAL A 196 1.86 0.11 17.54
N ASP A 197 2.83 1.00 17.74
CA ASP A 197 3.54 1.17 19.01
C ASP A 197 2.61 1.74 20.12
N ASP A 198 1.79 2.74 19.80
CA ASP A 198 0.87 3.39 20.74
C ASP A 198 -0.18 2.38 21.29
N LEU A 199 -0.59 1.41 20.48
CA LEU A 199 -1.49 0.34 20.90
C LEU A 199 -0.76 -0.83 21.56
N GLY A 200 0.57 -0.89 21.51
CA GLY A 200 1.37 -1.96 22.10
C GLY A 200 1.26 -3.29 21.34
N CYS A 201 0.92 -3.24 20.05
CA CYS A 201 0.82 -4.44 19.21
C CYS A 201 2.20 -5.01 18.88
N LYS A 202 2.29 -6.34 18.71
CA LYS A 202 3.57 -7.04 18.54
C LYS A 202 3.93 -7.26 17.07
N VAL A 203 2.92 -7.40 16.22
CA VAL A 203 3.06 -7.71 14.80
C VAL A 203 2.18 -6.77 14.01
N TRP A 204 2.75 -6.20 12.96
CA TRP A 204 2.00 -5.42 11.99
C TRP A 204 1.70 -6.29 10.76
N LEU A 205 0.41 -6.61 10.55
CA LEU A 205 -0.09 -7.32 9.38
C LEU A 205 -0.54 -6.31 8.34
N ASN A 206 0.24 -6.17 7.29
CA ASN A 206 -0.13 -5.36 6.15
C ASN A 206 -0.75 -6.26 5.08
N THR A 207 -1.95 -5.93 4.62
CA THR A 207 -2.71 -6.74 3.65
C THR A 207 -2.30 -6.50 2.20
N GLU A 208 -1.46 -5.48 1.95
CA GLU A 208 -0.90 -5.13 0.63
C GLU A 208 0.62 -5.06 0.62
#